data_abc38d023c560fc88e22080d69dfe607
#
_entry.id   abc38d023c560fc88e22080d69dfe607
#
_cell.length_a   1.000
_cell.length_b   1.000
_cell.length_c   1.000
_cell.angle_alpha   90.00
_cell.angle_beta   90.00
_cell.angle_gamma   90.00
#
_symmetry.space_group_name_H-M   'P 1'
#
loop_
_entity.id
_entity.type
_entity.pdbx_description
1 polymer ?
#
loop_
_entity_poly.entity_id
_entity_poly.type
_entity_poly.pdbx_seq_one_letter_code
_entity_poly.pdbx_strand_id
1 'polypeptide(L)'
;AMQLIEKNLGKFPVKAVIISHSHVDHFGGIAGVMAKEDKADETLSIEDQLASGKIPVITPVGFTEHSVKENVYAGKGMGRRSNYQYGILLPPGVTGKLAQGIGMGQSTGTVSFMTPSYEITQSGEKLTIDGVELEFQLTPGTEAPAEMNTWLPQYKALWMAENCTGTLHNLYTLRGAEVRDGAAWASYITEAISLYGKDAEVTFQSHNWPHWGNNVVNDYMVNTAAVYKYINDQTLTY
;
A
#
# COMPACT_ATOMS: atom_id res chain seq x y z
N ALA A 1 -5.31 -3.36 15.40
CA ALA A 1 -4.91 -1.95 15.17
C ALA A 1 -5.90 -0.98 15.84
N MET A 2 -7.21 -0.99 15.50
CA MET A 2 -8.21 -0.03 16.03
C MET A 2 -8.23 0.03 17.57
N GLN A 3 -8.26 -1.13 18.25
CA GLN A 3 -8.22 -1.17 19.73
C GLN A 3 -6.94 -0.54 20.31
N LEU A 4 -5.81 -0.67 19.62
CA LEU A 4 -4.54 -0.07 20.05
C LEU A 4 -4.57 1.45 19.91
N ILE A 5 -5.16 1.95 18.81
CA ILE A 5 -5.39 3.38 18.58
C ILE A 5 -6.31 3.92 19.67
N GLU A 6 -7.46 3.29 19.90
CA GLU A 6 -8.42 3.71 20.91
C GLU A 6 -7.81 3.75 22.31
N LYS A 7 -7.01 2.75 22.66
CA LYS A 7 -6.32 2.68 23.97
C LYS A 7 -5.31 3.81 24.18
N ASN A 8 -4.57 4.21 23.15
CA ASN A 8 -3.44 5.13 23.29
C ASN A 8 -3.74 6.56 22.87
N LEU A 9 -4.65 6.75 21.91
CA LEU A 9 -4.96 8.05 21.32
C LEU A 9 -6.42 8.50 21.55
N GLY A 10 -7.29 7.61 22.03
CA GLY A 10 -8.70 7.86 22.17
C GLY A 10 -9.54 7.33 21.01
N LYS A 11 -10.85 7.43 21.15
CA LYS A 11 -11.81 6.94 20.14
C LYS A 11 -12.07 8.02 19.10
N PHE A 12 -11.74 7.73 17.86
CA PHE A 12 -12.01 8.60 16.71
C PHE A 12 -12.94 7.90 15.72
N PRO A 13 -13.89 8.64 15.10
CA PRO A 13 -14.69 8.09 14.02
C PRO A 13 -13.83 7.87 12.78
N VAL A 14 -14.04 6.75 12.08
CA VAL A 14 -13.45 6.54 10.76
C VAL A 14 -14.21 7.42 9.76
N LYS A 15 -13.49 8.26 9.00
CA LYS A 15 -14.05 9.19 8.02
C LYS A 15 -13.93 8.69 6.60
N ALA A 16 -12.87 7.94 6.31
CA ALA A 16 -12.65 7.24 5.05
C ALA A 16 -11.71 6.07 5.29
N VAL A 17 -11.70 5.11 4.38
CA VAL A 17 -10.68 4.06 4.30
C VAL A 17 -9.97 4.21 2.97
N ILE A 18 -8.66 4.44 3.01
CA ILE A 18 -7.81 4.55 1.83
C ILE A 18 -6.94 3.31 1.77
N ILE A 19 -7.02 2.58 0.67
CA ILE A 19 -6.25 1.36 0.44
C ILE A 19 -5.20 1.68 -0.62
N SER A 20 -3.94 1.53 -0.28
CA SER A 20 -2.83 1.89 -1.17
C SER A 20 -2.71 1.01 -2.41
N HIS A 21 -3.02 -0.30 -2.29
CA HIS A 21 -2.83 -1.25 -3.38
C HIS A 21 -3.60 -2.56 -3.20
N SER A 22 -3.53 -3.43 -4.22
CA SER A 22 -4.40 -4.60 -4.38
C SER A 22 -3.95 -5.88 -3.67
N HIS A 23 -2.92 -5.84 -2.82
CA HIS A 23 -2.50 -7.02 -2.05
C HIS A 23 -3.30 -7.22 -0.77
N VAL A 24 -3.57 -8.48 -0.44
CA VAL A 24 -4.53 -8.87 0.60
C VAL A 24 -4.15 -8.43 2.02
N ASP A 25 -2.88 -8.31 2.33
CA ASP A 25 -2.39 -7.86 3.62
C ASP A 25 -2.61 -6.37 3.86
N HIS A 26 -2.98 -5.61 2.81
CA HIS A 26 -3.30 -4.18 2.90
C HIS A 26 -4.79 -3.88 2.89
N PHE A 27 -5.63 -4.76 2.34
CA PHE A 27 -7.09 -4.57 2.36
C PHE A 27 -7.84 -5.60 3.22
N GLY A 28 -7.25 -6.77 3.43
CA GLY A 28 -7.96 -7.92 4.00
C GLY A 28 -8.50 -7.72 5.42
N GLY A 29 -8.00 -6.73 6.14
CA GLY A 29 -8.46 -6.37 7.48
C GLY A 29 -9.61 -5.36 7.54
N ILE A 30 -10.21 -4.97 6.43
CA ILE A 30 -11.16 -3.85 6.35
C ILE A 30 -12.39 -4.03 7.27
N ALA A 31 -12.91 -5.25 7.43
CA ALA A 31 -14.02 -5.51 8.35
C ALA A 31 -13.68 -5.28 9.84
N GLY A 32 -12.39 -5.18 10.18
CA GLY A 32 -11.94 -4.77 11.51
C GLY A 32 -11.86 -3.25 11.70
N VAL A 33 -12.07 -2.49 10.64
CA VAL A 33 -12.04 -1.02 10.61
C VAL A 33 -13.45 -0.44 10.52
N MET A 34 -14.30 -1.02 9.67
CA MET A 34 -15.66 -0.55 9.43
C MET A 34 -16.63 -1.71 9.16
N ALA A 35 -17.90 -1.53 9.44
CA ALA A 35 -18.94 -2.45 9.04
C ALA A 35 -19.33 -2.23 7.56
N LYS A 36 -19.85 -3.27 6.90
CA LYS A 36 -20.22 -3.20 5.48
C LYS A 36 -21.34 -2.19 5.22
N GLU A 37 -22.28 -2.10 6.12
CA GLU A 37 -23.43 -1.17 6.09
C GLU A 37 -23.04 0.29 6.26
N ASP A 38 -21.83 0.57 6.75
CA ASP A 38 -21.30 1.93 6.89
C ASP A 38 -20.60 2.45 5.63
N LYS A 39 -20.37 1.57 4.65
CA LYS A 39 -19.77 1.95 3.37
C LYS A 39 -20.65 2.98 2.64
N ALA A 40 -20.00 3.98 2.05
CA ALA A 40 -20.67 4.97 1.20
C ALA A 40 -21.17 4.34 -0.11
N ASP A 41 -22.21 4.94 -0.69
CA ASP A 41 -22.79 4.54 -1.96
C ASP A 41 -21.89 4.97 -3.12
N GLU A 42 -21.41 4.00 -3.91
CA GLU A 42 -20.54 4.23 -5.05
C GLU A 42 -21.18 4.98 -6.23
N THR A 43 -22.50 5.17 -6.21
CA THR A 43 -23.20 5.95 -7.24
C THR A 43 -23.18 7.45 -6.98
N LEU A 44 -22.76 7.88 -5.79
CA LEU A 44 -22.64 9.27 -5.38
C LEU A 44 -21.28 9.85 -5.75
N SER A 45 -21.22 11.17 -5.94
CA SER A 45 -19.94 11.89 -6.01
C SER A 45 -19.15 11.72 -4.71
N ILE A 46 -17.83 11.91 -4.73
CA ILE A 46 -17.03 11.79 -3.51
C ILE A 46 -17.44 12.81 -2.45
N GLU A 47 -17.83 14.03 -2.89
CA GLU A 47 -18.33 15.07 -2.01
C GLU A 47 -19.62 14.64 -1.30
N ASP A 48 -20.56 14.04 -2.06
CA ASP A 48 -21.81 13.54 -1.50
C ASP A 48 -21.59 12.33 -0.59
N GLN A 49 -20.65 11.45 -0.94
CA GLN A 49 -20.25 10.34 -0.08
C GLN A 49 -19.74 10.85 1.27
N LEU A 50 -18.83 11.84 1.27
CA LEU A 50 -18.28 12.45 2.49
C LEU A 50 -19.35 13.19 3.30
N ALA A 51 -20.31 13.84 2.63
CA ALA A 51 -21.42 14.53 3.28
C ALA A 51 -22.49 13.59 3.86
N SER A 52 -22.59 12.36 3.35
CA SER A 52 -23.62 11.38 3.76
C SER A 52 -23.45 10.84 5.18
N GLY A 53 -22.30 11.05 5.80
CA GLY A 53 -21.93 10.43 7.08
C GLY A 53 -21.56 8.94 6.97
N LYS A 54 -21.52 8.39 5.75
CA LYS A 54 -20.99 7.06 5.45
C LYS A 54 -19.48 7.14 5.19
N ILE A 55 -18.83 5.98 5.10
CA ILE A 55 -17.38 5.84 5.00
C ILE A 55 -17.00 5.50 3.55
N PRO A 56 -16.42 6.42 2.77
CA PRO A 56 -15.85 6.10 1.49
C PRO A 56 -14.71 5.08 1.61
N VAL A 57 -14.69 4.11 0.69
CA VAL A 57 -13.57 3.21 0.48
C VAL A 57 -12.88 3.63 -0.81
N ILE A 58 -11.69 4.20 -0.67
CA ILE A 58 -10.92 4.86 -1.73
C ILE A 58 -9.75 3.97 -2.11
N THR A 59 -9.58 3.69 -3.40
CA THR A 59 -8.53 2.81 -3.92
C THR A 59 -7.93 3.35 -5.21
N PRO A 60 -6.75 2.90 -5.64
CA PRO A 60 -6.31 3.13 -7.01
C PRO A 60 -7.21 2.41 -8.01
N VAL A 61 -7.35 2.96 -9.20
CA VAL A 61 -8.07 2.34 -10.32
C VAL A 61 -7.53 0.93 -10.61
N GLY A 62 -8.45 0.00 -10.91
CA GLY A 62 -8.10 -1.41 -11.15
C GLY A 62 -7.96 -2.27 -9.89
N PHE A 63 -8.09 -1.69 -8.71
CA PHE A 63 -7.97 -2.41 -7.44
C PHE A 63 -8.82 -3.66 -7.37
N THR A 64 -10.10 -3.57 -7.70
CA THR A 64 -11.02 -4.72 -7.63
C THR A 64 -10.60 -5.84 -8.57
N GLU A 65 -10.26 -5.51 -9.81
CA GLU A 65 -9.86 -6.50 -10.81
C GLU A 65 -8.61 -7.26 -10.35
N HIS A 66 -7.56 -6.56 -9.97
CA HIS A 66 -6.29 -7.17 -9.57
C HIS A 66 -6.41 -7.94 -8.24
N SER A 67 -7.17 -7.43 -7.28
CA SER A 67 -7.45 -8.16 -6.04
C SER A 67 -8.18 -9.48 -6.29
N VAL A 68 -9.16 -9.50 -7.20
CA VAL A 68 -9.90 -10.72 -7.57
C VAL A 68 -9.01 -11.69 -8.35
N LYS A 69 -8.22 -11.19 -9.31
CA LYS A 69 -7.27 -12.03 -10.06
C LYS A 69 -6.34 -12.79 -9.12
N GLU A 70 -5.72 -12.09 -8.19
CA GLU A 70 -4.73 -12.67 -7.31
C GLU A 70 -5.33 -13.58 -6.24
N ASN A 71 -6.41 -13.16 -5.58
CA ASN A 71 -6.93 -13.86 -4.41
C ASN A 71 -8.01 -14.89 -4.72
N VAL A 72 -8.72 -14.77 -5.84
CA VAL A 72 -9.78 -15.70 -6.25
C VAL A 72 -9.26 -16.63 -7.35
N TYR A 73 -8.89 -16.11 -8.51
CA TYR A 73 -8.48 -16.95 -9.65
C TYR A 73 -7.18 -17.69 -9.39
N ALA A 74 -6.13 -16.98 -8.97
CA ALA A 74 -4.84 -17.57 -8.64
C ALA A 74 -4.74 -18.07 -7.19
N GLY A 75 -5.68 -17.71 -6.33
CA GLY A 75 -5.60 -17.79 -4.87
C GLY A 75 -5.16 -19.15 -4.30
N LYS A 76 -5.73 -20.27 -4.80
CA LYS A 76 -5.34 -21.61 -4.33
C LYS A 76 -3.88 -21.95 -4.71
N GLY A 77 -3.46 -21.60 -5.91
CA GLY A 77 -2.09 -21.82 -6.39
C GLY A 77 -1.09 -20.96 -5.61
N MET A 78 -1.40 -19.69 -5.46
CA MET A 78 -0.58 -18.73 -4.74
C MET A 78 -0.49 -19.08 -3.25
N GLY A 79 -1.60 -19.43 -2.59
CA GLY A 79 -1.62 -19.85 -1.20
C GLY A 79 -0.72 -21.05 -0.90
N ARG A 80 -0.67 -22.05 -1.79
CA ARG A 80 0.26 -23.16 -1.65
C ARG A 80 1.72 -22.72 -1.78
N ARG A 81 2.05 -21.89 -2.75
CA ARG A 81 3.40 -21.38 -2.97
C ARG A 81 3.86 -20.44 -1.87
N SER A 82 2.93 -19.65 -1.29
CA SER A 82 3.21 -18.79 -0.13
C SER A 82 3.75 -19.55 1.08
N ASN A 83 3.31 -20.81 1.31
CA ASN A 83 3.85 -21.64 2.37
C ASN A 83 5.37 -21.84 2.26
N TYR A 84 5.86 -21.95 1.02
CA TYR A 84 7.29 -22.10 0.75
C TYR A 84 8.02 -20.76 0.76
N GLN A 85 7.44 -19.75 0.12
CA GLN A 85 8.04 -18.42 0.02
C GLN A 85 8.27 -17.78 1.40
N TYR A 86 7.29 -17.88 2.29
CA TYR A 86 7.35 -17.27 3.62
C TYR A 86 7.73 -18.23 4.73
N GLY A 87 7.97 -19.51 4.41
CA GLY A 87 8.27 -20.53 5.42
C GLY A 87 7.16 -20.66 6.47
N ILE A 88 5.89 -20.52 6.09
CA ILE A 88 4.75 -20.43 7.03
C ILE A 88 4.66 -21.69 7.91
N LEU A 89 4.99 -22.85 7.35
CA LEU A 89 4.92 -24.15 8.04
C LEU A 89 6.13 -24.42 8.93
N LEU A 90 7.17 -23.60 8.91
CA LEU A 90 8.33 -23.76 9.77
C LEU A 90 8.02 -23.26 11.19
N PRO A 91 8.55 -23.91 12.22
CA PRO A 91 8.38 -23.44 13.60
C PRO A 91 9.06 -22.08 13.79
N PRO A 92 8.51 -21.20 14.64
CA PRO A 92 9.18 -19.97 15.02
C PRO A 92 10.51 -20.27 15.74
N GLY A 93 11.58 -19.55 15.39
CA GLY A 93 12.88 -19.67 16.05
C GLY A 93 14.06 -19.75 15.08
N VAL A 94 15.26 -19.78 15.64
CA VAL A 94 16.53 -19.72 14.88
C VAL A 94 16.76 -20.89 13.93
N THR A 95 16.12 -22.04 14.18
CA THR A 95 16.18 -23.22 13.32
C THR A 95 15.01 -23.34 12.34
N GLY A 96 14.12 -22.34 12.32
CA GLY A 96 12.94 -22.33 11.48
C GLY A 96 12.71 -20.97 10.85
N LYS A 97 11.67 -20.26 11.28
CA LYS A 97 11.28 -18.95 10.75
C LYS A 97 11.42 -17.87 11.82
N LEU A 98 12.26 -16.85 11.56
CA LEU A 98 12.39 -15.65 12.40
C LEU A 98 11.50 -14.51 11.93
N ALA A 99 11.46 -14.28 10.62
CA ALA A 99 10.69 -13.21 9.99
C ALA A 99 10.33 -13.60 8.54
N GLN A 100 9.53 -12.78 7.90
CA GLN A 100 9.09 -12.96 6.51
C GLN A 100 9.73 -11.98 5.53
N GLY A 101 10.72 -11.19 5.96
CA GLY A 101 11.36 -10.15 5.19
C GLY A 101 10.65 -8.80 5.31
N ILE A 102 9.34 -8.79 5.17
CA ILE A 102 8.47 -7.61 5.28
C ILE A 102 7.80 -7.46 6.66
N GLY A 103 8.08 -8.36 7.59
CA GLY A 103 7.55 -8.33 8.96
C GLY A 103 7.81 -9.63 9.70
N MET A 104 7.46 -9.66 10.98
CA MET A 104 7.69 -10.80 11.87
C MET A 104 6.74 -11.98 11.57
N GLY A 105 5.55 -11.69 11.07
CA GLY A 105 4.53 -12.68 10.75
C GLY A 105 3.28 -12.07 10.18
N GLN A 106 2.38 -12.92 9.68
CA GLN A 106 1.09 -12.48 9.15
C GLN A 106 0.01 -12.55 10.23
N SER A 107 -0.98 -11.67 10.11
CA SER A 107 -2.21 -11.78 10.89
C SER A 107 -2.95 -13.07 10.54
N THR A 108 -3.49 -13.73 11.56
CA THR A 108 -4.30 -14.95 11.43
C THR A 108 -5.80 -14.66 11.51
N GLY A 109 -6.20 -13.39 11.41
CA GLY A 109 -7.59 -12.96 11.42
C GLY A 109 -8.36 -13.35 10.16
N THR A 110 -9.66 -13.02 10.16
CA THR A 110 -10.52 -13.24 8.99
C THR A 110 -10.19 -12.23 7.89
N VAL A 111 -9.94 -12.72 6.69
CA VAL A 111 -9.79 -11.87 5.50
C VAL A 111 -11.17 -11.44 5.01
N SER A 112 -11.32 -10.16 4.74
CA SER A 112 -12.52 -9.55 4.18
C SER A 112 -12.20 -8.70 2.96
N PHE A 113 -13.18 -8.48 2.11
CA PHE A 113 -13.09 -7.65 0.94
C PHE A 113 -14.31 -6.72 0.87
N MET A 114 -14.06 -5.46 0.54
CA MET A 114 -15.12 -4.50 0.17
C MET A 114 -14.74 -3.87 -1.15
N THR A 115 -15.72 -3.78 -2.06
CA THR A 115 -15.56 -3.01 -3.30
C THR A 115 -15.33 -1.54 -2.94
N PRO A 116 -14.47 -0.83 -3.66
CA PRO A 116 -14.32 0.62 -3.46
C PRO A 116 -15.65 1.34 -3.73
N SER A 117 -15.85 2.47 -3.07
CA SER A 117 -16.90 3.42 -3.42
C SER A 117 -16.35 4.58 -4.26
N TYR A 118 -15.03 4.72 -4.31
CA TYR A 118 -14.35 5.71 -5.12
C TYR A 118 -12.97 5.20 -5.58
N GLU A 119 -12.64 5.40 -6.84
CA GLU A 119 -11.34 5.05 -7.39
C GLU A 119 -10.59 6.31 -7.83
N ILE A 120 -9.34 6.42 -7.41
CA ILE A 120 -8.39 7.42 -7.93
C ILE A 120 -8.00 6.98 -9.33
N THR A 121 -8.32 7.81 -10.34
CA THR A 121 -8.15 7.44 -11.74
C THR A 121 -6.98 8.13 -12.44
N GLN A 122 -6.40 9.15 -11.79
CA GLN A 122 -5.25 9.89 -12.34
C GLN A 122 -4.33 10.41 -11.25
N SER A 123 -3.04 10.51 -11.56
CA SER A 123 -2.07 11.18 -10.68
C SER A 123 -2.36 12.68 -10.59
N GLY A 124 -2.11 13.26 -9.41
CA GLY A 124 -2.41 14.67 -9.12
C GLY A 124 -3.85 14.93 -8.65
N GLU A 125 -4.69 13.89 -8.59
CA GLU A 125 -6.04 14.01 -8.01
C GLU A 125 -5.95 14.37 -6.53
N LYS A 126 -6.84 15.27 -6.07
CA LYS A 126 -6.83 15.80 -4.71
C LYS A 126 -8.18 15.59 -4.04
N LEU A 127 -8.14 15.17 -2.80
CA LEU A 127 -9.33 15.07 -1.95
C LEU A 127 -9.08 15.81 -0.64
N THR A 128 -10.15 16.35 -0.05
CA THR A 128 -10.12 16.85 1.33
C THR A 128 -11.08 16.03 2.18
N ILE A 129 -10.56 15.31 3.15
CA ILE A 129 -11.33 14.42 4.01
C ILE A 129 -11.17 14.86 5.46
N ASP A 130 -12.26 15.27 6.08
CA ASP A 130 -12.28 15.77 7.46
C ASP A 130 -11.25 16.90 7.72
N GLY A 131 -11.05 17.76 6.71
CA GLY A 131 -10.08 18.87 6.75
C GLY A 131 -8.64 18.48 6.42
N VAL A 132 -8.37 17.21 6.12
CA VAL A 132 -7.04 16.74 5.68
C VAL A 132 -7.00 16.72 4.16
N GLU A 133 -6.04 17.44 3.62
CA GLU A 133 -5.75 17.43 2.17
C GLU A 133 -4.91 16.21 1.81
N LEU A 134 -5.26 15.56 0.72
CA LEU A 134 -4.63 14.38 0.16
C LEU A 134 -4.41 14.59 -1.33
N GLU A 135 -3.22 14.29 -1.82
CA GLU A 135 -2.90 14.27 -3.24
C GLU A 135 -2.33 12.90 -3.60
N PHE A 136 -2.80 12.32 -4.70
CA PHE A 136 -2.50 10.94 -5.06
C PHE A 136 -1.59 10.86 -6.29
N GLN A 137 -0.62 9.96 -6.24
CA GLN A 137 0.21 9.55 -7.38
C GLN A 137 -0.04 8.09 -7.68
N LEU A 138 -0.60 7.77 -8.85
CA LEU A 138 -0.75 6.38 -9.30
C LEU A 138 0.60 5.79 -9.70
N THR A 139 0.87 4.57 -9.25
CA THR A 139 2.13 3.86 -9.50
C THR A 139 1.87 2.41 -9.95
N PRO A 140 1.08 2.21 -11.02
CA PRO A 140 0.69 0.87 -11.45
C PRO A 140 1.89 0.03 -11.91
N GLY A 141 1.86 -1.28 -11.64
CA GLY A 141 2.90 -2.21 -12.07
C GLY A 141 4.19 -2.14 -11.24
N THR A 142 4.16 -1.45 -10.11
CA THR A 142 5.26 -1.40 -9.13
C THR A 142 5.18 -2.61 -8.18
N GLU A 143 5.02 -2.40 -6.86
CA GLU A 143 4.85 -3.52 -5.93
C GLU A 143 3.56 -4.29 -6.22
N ALA A 144 2.48 -3.58 -6.58
CA ALA A 144 1.23 -4.16 -7.05
C ALA A 144 0.81 -3.61 -8.42
N PRO A 145 -0.03 -4.37 -9.18
CA PRO A 145 -0.56 -3.90 -10.44
C PRO A 145 -1.40 -2.62 -10.32
N ALA A 146 -2.17 -2.49 -9.23
CA ALA A 146 -2.90 -1.29 -8.86
C ALA A 146 -2.36 -0.77 -7.54
N GLU A 147 -1.64 0.35 -7.58
CA GLU A 147 -0.99 0.96 -6.43
C GLU A 147 -0.96 2.49 -6.55
N MET A 148 -0.93 3.18 -5.41
CA MET A 148 -0.81 4.63 -5.33
C MET A 148 -0.05 5.09 -4.10
N ASN A 149 0.78 6.13 -4.27
CA ASN A 149 1.33 6.94 -3.19
C ASN A 149 0.34 8.06 -2.81
N THR A 150 0.45 8.57 -1.58
CA THR A 150 -0.40 9.66 -1.09
C THR A 150 0.44 10.71 -0.38
N TRP A 151 0.31 11.95 -0.83
CA TRP A 151 0.93 13.12 -0.22
C TRP A 151 -0.07 13.84 0.71
N LEU A 152 0.36 14.17 1.92
CA LEU A 152 -0.38 14.92 2.93
C LEU A 152 0.33 16.27 3.18
N PRO A 153 0.01 17.32 2.43
CA PRO A 153 0.78 18.58 2.44
C PRO A 153 0.82 19.26 3.79
N GLN A 154 -0.28 19.26 4.53
CA GLN A 154 -0.36 19.89 5.87
C GLN A 154 0.60 19.25 6.89
N TYR A 155 0.92 17.99 6.71
CA TYR A 155 1.82 17.22 7.58
C TYR A 155 3.21 17.03 7.00
N LYS A 156 3.45 17.52 5.78
CA LYS A 156 4.67 17.24 5.01
C LYS A 156 5.01 15.74 4.99
N ALA A 157 3.99 14.93 4.89
CA ALA A 157 4.06 13.48 5.01
C ALA A 157 3.74 12.80 3.68
N LEU A 158 4.63 11.90 3.25
CA LEU A 158 4.48 11.13 2.04
C LEU A 158 4.28 9.65 2.38
N TRP A 159 3.09 9.14 2.12
CA TRP A 159 2.82 7.71 2.19
C TRP A 159 3.22 7.04 0.89
N MET A 160 4.29 6.27 0.93
CA MET A 160 4.87 5.61 -0.23
C MET A 160 4.31 4.20 -0.47
N ALA A 161 3.13 3.91 0.06
CA ALA A 161 2.49 2.59 -0.09
C ALA A 161 3.46 1.45 0.21
N GLU A 162 3.80 0.61 -0.76
CA GLU A 162 4.88 -0.37 -0.66
C GLU A 162 6.03 -0.07 -1.65
N ASN A 163 5.99 1.08 -2.33
CA ASN A 163 7.01 1.50 -3.29
C ASN A 163 8.39 1.73 -2.66
N CYS A 164 8.44 2.17 -1.39
CA CYS A 164 9.66 2.33 -0.63
C CYS A 164 9.49 1.66 0.74
N THR A 165 9.90 0.42 0.87
CA THR A 165 9.94 -0.29 2.16
C THR A 165 11.35 -0.27 2.75
N GLY A 166 11.49 -0.48 4.05
CA GLY A 166 12.80 -0.54 4.71
C GLY A 166 13.66 -1.75 4.31
N THR A 167 13.15 -2.59 3.41
CA THR A 167 13.84 -3.73 2.79
C THR A 167 13.69 -3.64 1.28
N LEU A 168 14.63 -4.22 0.53
CA LEU A 168 14.48 -4.36 -0.91
C LEU A 168 13.37 -5.37 -1.22
N HIS A 169 12.30 -4.91 -1.85
CA HIS A 169 11.23 -5.80 -2.28
C HIS A 169 11.61 -6.54 -3.56
N ASN A 170 11.17 -7.79 -3.71
CA ASN A 170 11.43 -8.56 -4.92
C ASN A 170 10.66 -8.00 -6.13
N LEU A 171 11.25 -8.07 -7.32
CA LEU A 171 10.59 -7.74 -8.60
C LEU A 171 9.81 -8.93 -9.17
N TYR A 172 10.21 -10.14 -8.80
CA TYR A 172 9.51 -11.38 -9.13
C TYR A 172 9.23 -12.17 -7.87
N THR A 173 7.97 -12.45 -7.60
CA THR A 173 7.59 -13.17 -6.39
C THR A 173 7.29 -14.65 -6.66
N LEU A 174 7.90 -15.54 -5.87
CA LEU A 174 7.77 -16.98 -6.03
C LEU A 174 6.34 -17.51 -5.79
N ARG A 175 5.51 -16.78 -5.04
CA ARG A 175 4.10 -17.14 -4.89
C ARG A 175 3.32 -17.03 -6.20
N GLY A 176 3.82 -16.26 -7.19
CA GLY A 176 3.28 -16.18 -8.54
C GLY A 176 2.36 -14.99 -8.80
N ALA A 177 2.56 -13.87 -8.09
CA ALA A 177 1.97 -12.59 -8.48
C ALA A 177 2.53 -12.11 -9.83
N GLU A 178 1.89 -11.10 -10.42
CA GLU A 178 2.38 -10.48 -11.65
C GLU A 178 3.81 -9.96 -11.48
N VAL A 179 4.62 -10.07 -12.54
CA VAL A 179 6.00 -9.57 -12.55
C VAL A 179 5.97 -8.04 -12.48
N ARG A 180 6.78 -7.48 -11.61
CA ARG A 180 6.88 -6.04 -11.37
C ARG A 180 7.83 -5.39 -12.36
N ASP A 181 7.49 -4.19 -12.80
CA ASP A 181 8.32 -3.39 -13.71
C ASP A 181 9.31 -2.54 -12.88
N GLY A 182 10.57 -2.99 -12.81
CA GLY A 182 11.61 -2.29 -12.06
C GLY A 182 11.97 -0.92 -12.65
N ALA A 183 11.83 -0.73 -13.97
CA ALA A 183 12.07 0.57 -14.59
C ALA A 183 10.94 1.56 -14.27
N ALA A 184 9.68 1.13 -14.40
CA ALA A 184 8.54 1.94 -14.01
C ALA A 184 8.58 2.27 -12.52
N TRP A 185 8.92 1.31 -11.66
CA TRP A 185 9.04 1.50 -10.23
C TRP A 185 10.06 2.60 -9.88
N ALA A 186 11.26 2.52 -10.45
CA ALA A 186 12.28 3.56 -10.28
C ALA A 186 11.82 4.93 -10.79
N SER A 187 11.09 4.95 -11.90
CA SER A 187 10.53 6.17 -12.48
C SER A 187 9.50 6.84 -11.57
N TYR A 188 8.55 6.09 -11.01
CA TYR A 188 7.54 6.63 -10.10
C TYR A 188 8.14 7.14 -8.79
N ILE A 189 9.16 6.48 -8.24
CA ILE A 189 9.87 7.01 -7.06
C ILE A 189 10.58 8.32 -7.43
N THR A 190 11.22 8.41 -8.59
CA THR A 190 11.89 9.63 -9.07
C THR A 190 10.88 10.76 -9.29
N GLU A 191 9.69 10.44 -9.82
CA GLU A 191 8.59 11.40 -9.93
C GLU A 191 8.12 11.88 -8.56
N ALA A 192 7.95 10.99 -7.58
CA ALA A 192 7.58 11.36 -6.20
C ALA A 192 8.62 12.31 -5.57
N ILE A 193 9.92 12.07 -5.80
CA ILE A 193 10.99 12.98 -5.36
C ILE A 193 10.82 14.35 -6.00
N SER A 194 10.52 14.40 -7.29
CA SER A 194 10.34 15.66 -8.03
C SER A 194 9.12 16.45 -7.56
N LEU A 195 8.01 15.75 -7.25
CA LEU A 195 6.76 16.36 -6.81
C LEU A 195 6.79 16.80 -5.34
N TYR A 196 7.31 15.95 -4.46
CA TYR A 196 7.12 16.08 -3.01
C TYR A 196 8.43 16.18 -2.22
N GLY A 197 9.56 15.74 -2.81
CA GLY A 197 10.83 15.61 -2.09
C GLY A 197 11.34 16.91 -1.46
N LYS A 198 11.07 18.06 -2.07
CA LYS A 198 11.45 19.37 -1.52
C LYS A 198 10.81 19.63 -0.14
N ASP A 199 9.55 19.23 0.03
CA ASP A 199 8.73 19.59 1.18
C ASP A 199 8.48 18.41 2.15
N ALA A 200 8.78 17.18 1.75
CA ALA A 200 8.56 16.00 2.56
C ALA A 200 9.51 15.94 3.76
N GLU A 201 8.95 15.90 4.97
CA GLU A 201 9.69 15.79 6.24
C GLU A 201 9.57 14.39 6.84
N VAL A 202 8.60 13.60 6.39
CA VAL A 202 8.43 12.21 6.77
C VAL A 202 7.94 11.39 5.59
N THR A 203 8.51 10.20 5.42
CA THR A 203 7.92 9.16 4.58
C THR A 203 7.57 7.96 5.42
N PHE A 204 6.42 7.37 5.15
CA PHE A 204 5.97 6.14 5.78
C PHE A 204 5.39 5.19 4.72
N GLN A 205 5.39 3.94 5.03
CA GLN A 205 5.07 2.86 4.11
C GLN A 205 4.30 1.76 4.82
N SER A 206 3.82 0.80 4.05
CA SER A 206 2.99 -0.29 4.54
C SER A 206 3.75 -1.26 5.46
N HIS A 207 5.05 -1.41 5.25
CA HIS A 207 5.95 -2.23 6.05
C HIS A 207 7.14 -1.43 6.58
N ASN A 208 7.68 -1.85 7.74
CA ASN A 208 8.80 -1.21 8.43
C ASN A 208 8.44 0.14 9.09
N TRP A 209 9.46 0.89 9.49
CA TRP A 209 9.30 2.13 10.25
C TRP A 209 9.36 3.36 9.35
N PRO A 210 8.67 4.46 9.71
CA PRO A 210 8.79 5.74 9.02
C PRO A 210 10.23 6.28 9.02
N HIS A 211 10.56 7.07 8.01
CA HIS A 211 11.81 7.83 7.91
C HIS A 211 11.51 9.33 8.11
N TRP A 212 12.31 9.98 8.96
CA TRP A 212 12.09 11.35 9.40
C TRP A 212 13.25 12.26 9.01
N GLY A 213 12.92 13.49 8.62
CA GLY A 213 13.84 14.52 8.17
C GLY A 213 14.02 14.52 6.65
N ASN A 214 13.91 15.71 6.05
CA ASN A 214 13.88 15.89 4.60
C ASN A 214 15.07 15.23 3.88
N ASN A 215 16.30 15.40 4.38
CA ASN A 215 17.47 14.77 3.77
C ASN A 215 17.39 13.24 3.82
N VAL A 216 16.98 12.67 4.98
CA VAL A 216 16.84 11.22 5.15
C VAL A 216 15.78 10.66 4.20
N VAL A 217 14.65 11.35 4.09
CA VAL A 217 13.54 10.98 3.18
C VAL A 217 14.02 10.96 1.73
N ASN A 218 14.72 12.01 1.28
CA ASN A 218 15.22 12.09 -0.09
C ASN A 218 16.30 11.04 -0.37
N ASP A 219 17.29 10.90 0.52
CA ASP A 219 18.35 9.89 0.38
C ASP A 219 17.76 8.47 0.29
N TYR A 220 16.76 8.19 1.11
CA TYR A 220 16.06 6.90 1.10
C TYR A 220 15.35 6.64 -0.23
N MET A 221 14.58 7.60 -0.74
CA MET A 221 13.89 7.46 -2.03
C MET A 221 14.87 7.37 -3.20
N VAL A 222 15.91 8.21 -3.23
CA VAL A 222 16.95 8.19 -4.29
C VAL A 222 17.65 6.85 -4.34
N ASN A 223 18.08 6.32 -3.19
CA ASN A 223 18.75 5.02 -3.12
C ASN A 223 17.82 3.88 -3.56
N THR A 224 16.55 3.91 -3.15
CA THR A 224 15.56 2.90 -3.54
C THR A 224 15.32 2.92 -5.05
N ALA A 225 15.11 4.08 -5.65
CA ALA A 225 14.95 4.23 -7.10
C ALA A 225 16.20 3.73 -7.86
N ALA A 226 17.39 4.10 -7.37
CA ALA A 226 18.65 3.69 -7.98
C ALA A 226 18.84 2.16 -7.98
N VAL A 227 18.48 1.49 -6.88
CA VAL A 227 18.58 0.02 -6.78
C VAL A 227 17.63 -0.67 -7.74
N TYR A 228 16.35 -0.26 -7.80
CA TYR A 228 15.40 -0.86 -8.75
C TYR A 228 15.82 -0.65 -10.20
N LYS A 229 16.25 0.57 -10.52
CA LYS A 229 16.80 0.86 -11.87
C LYS A 229 18.02 -0.01 -12.17
N TYR A 230 18.97 -0.11 -11.24
CA TYR A 230 20.18 -0.93 -11.41
C TYR A 230 19.83 -2.40 -11.64
N ILE A 231 18.95 -3.00 -10.84
CA ILE A 231 18.52 -4.40 -11.01
C ILE A 231 17.89 -4.59 -12.39
N ASN A 232 16.97 -3.70 -12.78
CA ASN A 232 16.31 -3.76 -14.07
C ASN A 232 17.33 -3.72 -15.22
N ASP A 233 18.19 -2.71 -15.25
CA ASP A 233 19.14 -2.48 -16.32
C ASP A 233 20.17 -3.61 -16.43
N GLN A 234 20.68 -4.12 -15.30
CA GLN A 234 21.62 -5.24 -15.30
C GLN A 234 20.96 -6.54 -15.76
N THR A 235 19.72 -6.81 -15.37
CA THR A 235 18.99 -8.00 -15.81
C THR A 235 18.76 -8.01 -17.32
N LEU A 236 18.55 -6.85 -17.93
CA LEU A 236 18.36 -6.73 -19.39
C LEU A 236 19.67 -6.71 -20.18
N THR A 237 20.80 -6.55 -19.52
CA THR A 237 22.13 -6.48 -20.15
C THR A 237 22.74 -7.87 -20.33
N TYR A 238 22.39 -8.84 -19.49
CA TYR A 238 22.86 -10.23 -19.49
C TYR A 238 21.85 -11.18 -20.14
#